data_a9250fe607418c8b16ebd80905f4fdff
#
_entry.id   a9250fe607418c8b16ebd80905f4fdff
#
_cell.length_a   1.000
_cell.length_b   1.000
_cell.length_c   1.000
_cell.angle_alpha   90.00
_cell.angle_beta   90.00
_cell.angle_gamma   90.00
#
_symmetry.space_group_name_H-M   'P 1'
#
loop_
_entity.id
_entity.type
_entity.pdbx_description
1 polymer ?
#
loop_
_entity_poly.entity_id
_entity_poly.type
_entity_poly.pdbx_seq_one_letter_code
_entity_poly.pdbx_strand_id
1 'polypeptide(L)'
;MNEIQINETDCFGIITKDSISYDDIDFFGNSLILFQLYKIKCYIKGNKGIYGIQLIYKLRDNQKQYTTINVKANGELIEQEFCLEENEMITNIIIFRKEYLQGFEIMTNYKRSYRFGIDTGEKIMLNEFSSNKNLIIGFYLKYDKNSGVSAIGFYYINKKVYSSFLCRGFFYLRAKLKDKNYRDNINKNIAKYDYDYKALINACALPKNVFSVIMKYLIN
;
A
#
# COMPACT_ATOMS: atom_id res chain seq x y z
N MET A 1 15.05 10.70 15.74
CA MET A 1 14.74 9.78 14.62
C MET A 1 14.28 10.64 13.47
N ASN A 2 14.93 10.59 12.31
CA ASN A 2 14.41 11.31 11.16
C ASN A 2 13.05 10.68 10.81
N GLU A 3 12.03 11.49 10.75
CA GLU A 3 10.69 11.07 10.34
C GLU A 3 10.79 10.50 8.91
N ILE A 4 10.04 9.43 8.66
CA ILE A 4 9.92 8.89 7.32
C ILE A 4 9.02 9.82 6.55
N GLN A 5 9.55 10.39 5.49
CA GLN A 5 8.78 11.23 4.60
C GLN A 5 7.96 10.38 3.64
N ILE A 6 6.64 10.43 3.78
CA ILE A 6 5.69 9.95 2.78
C ILE A 6 5.52 11.07 1.76
N ASN A 7 5.67 10.75 0.50
CA ASN A 7 5.48 11.70 -0.60
C ASN A 7 4.14 11.42 -1.28
N GLU A 8 3.60 12.43 -1.94
CA GLU A 8 2.36 12.32 -2.71
C GLU A 8 2.60 12.70 -4.18
N THR A 9 1.82 12.12 -5.09
CA THR A 9 1.77 12.54 -6.50
C THR A 9 0.78 13.69 -6.65
N ASP A 10 0.69 14.27 -7.84
CA ASP A 10 -0.47 15.06 -8.22
C ASP A 10 -1.74 14.19 -8.26
N CYS A 11 -2.90 14.83 -8.16
CA CYS A 11 -4.19 14.18 -8.32
C CYS A 11 -4.61 14.21 -9.79
N PHE A 12 -4.75 13.05 -10.39
CA PHE A 12 -5.03 12.88 -11.82
C PHE A 12 -6.52 12.73 -12.09
N GLY A 13 -7.10 13.69 -12.74
CA GLY A 13 -8.53 13.77 -13.08
C GLY A 13 -9.09 15.17 -12.88
N ILE A 14 -10.41 15.26 -12.79
CA ILE A 14 -11.10 16.54 -12.56
C ILE A 14 -11.53 16.64 -11.09
N ILE A 15 -11.17 17.73 -10.47
CA ILE A 15 -11.58 18.08 -9.11
C ILE A 15 -12.70 19.12 -9.21
N THR A 16 -13.91 18.76 -8.84
CA THR A 16 -15.04 19.69 -8.74
C THR A 16 -15.17 20.20 -7.31
N LYS A 17 -15.90 21.32 -7.12
CA LYS A 17 -16.16 21.87 -5.78
C LYS A 17 -16.93 20.93 -4.88
N ASP A 18 -17.74 20.06 -5.45
CA ASP A 18 -18.61 19.11 -4.74
C ASP A 18 -17.98 17.73 -4.58
N SER A 19 -16.71 17.54 -5.00
CA SER A 19 -16.01 16.27 -4.88
C SER A 19 -15.71 15.96 -3.42
N ILE A 20 -16.07 14.75 -3.00
CA ILE A 20 -15.74 14.19 -1.68
C ILE A 20 -14.34 13.60 -1.75
N SER A 21 -13.50 13.92 -0.77
CA SER A 21 -12.16 13.34 -0.64
C SER A 21 -12.19 12.06 0.17
N TYR A 22 -11.40 11.07 -0.27
CA TYR A 22 -11.08 9.86 0.48
C TYR A 22 -9.57 9.71 0.48
N ASP A 23 -9.00 9.44 1.64
CA ASP A 23 -7.57 9.52 1.85
C ASP A 23 -7.10 8.45 2.82
N ASP A 24 -6.13 7.63 2.42
CA ASP A 24 -5.56 6.59 3.27
C ASP A 24 -4.74 7.17 4.42
N ILE A 25 -4.13 8.35 4.25
CA ILE A 25 -3.40 9.04 5.33
C ILE A 25 -4.36 9.56 6.39
N ASP A 26 -5.54 10.03 6.01
CA ASP A 26 -6.56 10.43 6.99
C ASP A 26 -6.98 9.26 7.88
N PHE A 27 -6.93 8.04 7.35
CA PHE A 27 -7.28 6.83 8.09
C PHE A 27 -6.13 6.27 8.93
N PHE A 28 -4.91 6.18 8.38
CA PHE A 28 -3.77 5.51 9.01
C PHE A 28 -2.74 6.48 9.59
N GLY A 29 -2.72 7.74 9.16
CA GLY A 29 -1.63 8.68 9.44
C GLY A 29 -0.29 8.14 8.96
N ASN A 30 0.76 8.48 9.69
CA ASN A 30 2.11 7.97 9.42
C ASN A 30 2.24 6.44 9.58
N SER A 31 1.24 5.78 10.17
CA SER A 31 1.23 4.32 10.32
C SER A 31 0.95 3.60 9.00
N LEU A 32 0.53 4.29 7.93
CA LEU A 32 0.29 3.72 6.61
C LEU A 32 1.44 2.82 6.13
N ILE A 33 2.68 3.17 6.47
CA ILE A 33 3.88 2.40 6.13
C ILE A 33 3.90 0.97 6.74
N LEU A 34 3.16 0.74 7.82
CA LEU A 34 3.07 -0.57 8.49
C LEU A 34 2.05 -1.49 7.82
N PHE A 35 1.20 -0.93 6.96
CA PHE A 35 0.16 -1.66 6.27
C PHE A 35 0.61 -2.05 4.86
N GLN A 36 0.11 -3.16 4.40
CA GLN A 36 0.25 -3.60 3.02
C GLN A 36 -1.10 -3.51 2.34
N LEU A 37 -1.15 -2.85 1.20
CA LEU A 37 -2.32 -2.97 0.34
C LEU A 37 -2.47 -4.44 -0.06
N TYR A 38 -3.61 -5.00 0.29
CA TYR A 38 -3.89 -6.41 0.04
C TYR A 38 -4.79 -6.61 -1.17
N LYS A 39 -5.79 -5.72 -1.34
CA LYS A 39 -6.79 -5.88 -2.37
C LYS A 39 -7.30 -4.53 -2.88
N ILE A 40 -7.44 -4.47 -4.18
CA ILE A 40 -8.12 -3.37 -4.89
C ILE A 40 -9.36 -3.95 -5.55
N LYS A 41 -10.52 -3.31 -5.34
CA LYS A 41 -11.75 -3.56 -6.09
C LYS A 41 -12.18 -2.28 -6.77
N CYS A 42 -12.51 -2.38 -8.04
CA CYS A 42 -13.08 -1.27 -8.81
C CYS A 42 -14.45 -1.64 -9.34
N TYR A 43 -15.35 -0.69 -9.32
CA TYR A 43 -16.70 -0.81 -9.83
C TYR A 43 -16.82 0.03 -11.09
N ILE A 44 -17.04 -0.62 -12.24
CA ILE A 44 -17.00 -0.03 -13.56
C ILE A 44 -18.43 0.12 -14.08
N LYS A 45 -18.78 1.28 -14.61
CA LYS A 45 -20.10 1.54 -15.20
C LYS A 45 -20.02 1.64 -16.72
N GLY A 46 -20.23 0.51 -17.41
CA GLY A 46 -20.21 0.46 -18.88
C GLY A 46 -18.94 1.11 -19.45
N ASN A 47 -19.10 2.04 -20.38
CA ASN A 47 -18.00 2.78 -21.01
C ASN A 47 -17.67 4.11 -20.30
N LYS A 48 -18.12 4.31 -19.07
CA LYS A 48 -17.96 5.56 -18.33
C LYS A 48 -16.77 5.59 -17.36
N GLY A 49 -16.03 4.48 -17.26
CA GLY A 49 -14.85 4.40 -16.40
C GLY A 49 -15.15 3.93 -14.98
N ILE A 50 -14.33 4.34 -14.02
CA ILE A 50 -14.38 3.86 -12.64
C ILE A 50 -15.41 4.66 -11.85
N TYR A 51 -16.47 4.00 -11.40
CA TYR A 51 -17.54 4.58 -10.61
C TYR A 51 -17.40 4.35 -9.11
N GLY A 52 -16.58 3.42 -8.71
CA GLY A 52 -16.31 3.16 -7.31
C GLY A 52 -14.99 2.43 -7.14
N ILE A 53 -14.44 2.53 -5.95
CA ILE A 53 -13.22 1.85 -5.57
C ILE A 53 -13.30 1.42 -4.10
N GLN A 54 -12.73 0.27 -3.80
CA GLN A 54 -12.55 -0.23 -2.45
C GLN A 54 -11.12 -0.68 -2.29
N LEU A 55 -10.45 -0.16 -1.26
CA LEU A 55 -9.09 -0.54 -0.91
C LEU A 55 -9.09 -1.28 0.43
N ILE A 56 -8.44 -2.42 0.46
CA ILE A 56 -8.33 -3.26 1.64
C ILE A 56 -6.86 -3.47 1.95
N TYR A 57 -6.48 -3.11 3.16
CA TYR A 57 -5.13 -3.25 3.69
C TYR A 57 -5.06 -4.36 4.72
N LYS A 58 -3.89 -4.94 4.86
CA LYS A 58 -3.51 -5.81 5.97
C LYS A 58 -2.39 -5.18 6.76
N LEU A 59 -2.45 -5.30 8.07
CA LEU A 59 -1.27 -5.04 8.89
C LEU A 59 -0.27 -6.18 8.63
N ARG A 60 1.01 -5.84 8.45
CA ARG A 60 2.04 -6.81 8.02
C ARG A 60 2.31 -7.92 9.01
N ASP A 61 1.98 -7.71 10.28
CA ASP A 61 2.21 -8.64 11.37
C ASP A 61 0.97 -9.49 11.73
N ASN A 62 -0.18 -9.23 11.11
CA ASN A 62 -1.39 -10.00 11.36
C ASN A 62 -2.30 -10.04 10.13
N GLN A 63 -3.27 -10.97 10.14
CA GLN A 63 -4.21 -11.16 9.04
C GLN A 63 -5.42 -10.20 9.10
N LYS A 64 -5.43 -9.25 10.06
CA LYS A 64 -6.54 -8.31 10.20
C LYS A 64 -6.60 -7.37 9.00
N GLN A 65 -7.78 -7.29 8.40
CA GLN A 65 -8.04 -6.46 7.23
C GLN A 65 -8.71 -5.14 7.64
N TYR A 66 -8.32 -4.08 6.95
CA TYR A 66 -8.85 -2.74 7.13
C TYR A 66 -9.31 -2.20 5.78
N THR A 67 -10.56 -1.78 5.70
CA THR A 67 -11.08 -1.12 4.49
C THR A 67 -11.04 0.38 4.73
N THR A 68 -10.24 1.11 3.97
CA THR A 68 -10.08 2.55 4.10
C THR A 68 -11.00 3.31 3.17
N ILE A 69 -10.84 3.05 1.88
CA ILE A 69 -11.65 3.64 0.83
C ILE A 69 -12.72 2.63 0.46
N ASN A 70 -13.99 3.04 0.56
CA ASN A 70 -15.14 2.19 0.24
C ASN A 70 -16.20 3.03 -0.46
N VAL A 71 -15.91 3.39 -1.70
CA VAL A 71 -16.83 4.17 -2.54
C VAL A 71 -17.54 3.21 -3.47
N LYS A 72 -18.84 3.05 -3.27
CA LYS A 72 -19.71 2.26 -4.14
C LYS A 72 -20.72 3.16 -4.80
N ALA A 73 -20.81 3.09 -6.11
CA ALA A 73 -21.87 3.74 -6.86
C ALA A 73 -23.11 2.83 -6.93
N ASN A 74 -24.26 3.43 -7.15
CA ASN A 74 -25.52 2.71 -7.37
C ASN A 74 -25.67 2.30 -8.83
N GLY A 75 -26.35 1.17 -9.07
CA GLY A 75 -26.70 0.67 -10.39
C GLY A 75 -25.98 -0.61 -10.78
N GLU A 76 -26.15 -1.03 -12.02
CA GLU A 76 -25.44 -2.17 -12.57
C GLU A 76 -23.99 -1.82 -12.83
N LEU A 77 -23.09 -2.48 -12.11
CA LEU A 77 -21.65 -2.24 -12.15
C LEU A 77 -20.91 -3.57 -12.39
N ILE A 78 -19.87 -3.50 -13.17
CA ILE A 78 -18.93 -4.62 -13.34
C ILE A 78 -17.88 -4.48 -12.23
N GLU A 79 -17.74 -5.51 -11.42
CA GLU A 79 -16.68 -5.57 -10.39
C GLU A 79 -15.41 -6.13 -11.00
N GLN A 80 -14.29 -5.44 -10.80
CA GLN A 80 -12.94 -5.91 -11.09
C GLN A 80 -12.16 -5.95 -9.79
N GLU A 81 -11.46 -7.05 -9.55
CA GLU A 81 -10.72 -7.27 -8.31
C GLU A 81 -9.30 -7.76 -8.60
N PHE A 82 -8.33 -7.25 -7.86
CA PHE A 82 -6.95 -7.72 -7.84
C PHE A 82 -6.45 -7.87 -6.41
N CYS A 83 -5.97 -9.06 -6.08
CA CYS A 83 -5.33 -9.34 -4.79
C CYS A 83 -3.82 -9.34 -4.97
N LEU A 84 -3.13 -8.57 -4.13
CA LEU A 84 -1.68 -8.63 -4.00
C LEU A 84 -1.29 -9.80 -3.11
N GLU A 85 -0.21 -10.46 -3.47
CA GLU A 85 0.39 -11.54 -2.68
C GLU A 85 1.18 -10.96 -1.50
N GLU A 86 1.62 -11.84 -0.61
CA GLU A 86 2.48 -11.43 0.49
C GLU A 86 3.79 -10.81 -0.04
N ASN A 87 4.16 -9.66 0.52
CA ASN A 87 5.31 -8.84 0.09
C ASN A 87 5.24 -8.33 -1.36
N GLU A 88 4.12 -8.50 -2.03
CA GLU A 88 3.90 -7.88 -3.33
C GLU A 88 3.53 -6.40 -3.17
N MET A 89 4.20 -5.54 -3.93
CA MET A 89 4.04 -4.10 -3.85
C MET A 89 3.87 -3.50 -5.25
N ILE A 90 3.06 -2.46 -5.34
CA ILE A 90 2.89 -1.72 -6.58
C ILE A 90 4.15 -0.86 -6.81
N THR A 91 4.77 -1.03 -7.96
CA THR A 91 6.01 -0.34 -8.35
C THR A 91 5.81 0.65 -9.48
N ASN A 92 4.70 0.56 -10.20
CA ASN A 92 4.36 1.51 -11.26
C ASN A 92 2.85 1.58 -11.48
N ILE A 93 2.39 2.73 -11.96
CA ILE A 93 0.99 2.97 -12.35
C ILE A 93 0.94 3.73 -13.66
N ILE A 94 -0.02 3.35 -14.49
CA ILE A 94 -0.42 4.05 -15.70
C ILE A 94 -1.88 4.47 -15.52
N ILE A 95 -2.19 5.74 -15.76
CA ILE A 95 -3.53 6.29 -15.63
C ILE A 95 -4.10 6.54 -17.02
N PHE A 96 -5.38 6.22 -17.19
CA PHE A 96 -6.15 6.51 -18.39
C PHE A 96 -7.25 7.51 -18.04
N ARG A 97 -7.21 8.70 -18.61
CA ARG A 97 -8.19 9.76 -18.35
C ARG A 97 -8.74 10.39 -19.62
N LYS A 98 -9.98 10.84 -19.53
CA LYS A 98 -10.61 11.82 -20.40
C LYS A 98 -11.07 13.00 -19.54
N GLU A 99 -12.36 13.33 -19.56
CA GLU A 99 -12.96 14.24 -18.60
C GLU A 99 -12.93 13.67 -17.17
N TYR A 100 -13.01 12.33 -17.02
CA TYR A 100 -12.96 11.62 -15.74
C TYR A 100 -11.94 10.48 -15.79
N LEU A 101 -11.66 9.87 -14.64
CA LEU A 101 -10.85 8.69 -14.55
C LEU A 101 -11.50 7.53 -15.30
N GLN A 102 -10.90 7.12 -16.41
CA GLN A 102 -11.38 6.00 -17.23
C GLN A 102 -10.89 4.68 -16.66
N GLY A 103 -9.65 4.62 -16.23
CA GLY A 103 -9.02 3.45 -15.68
C GLY A 103 -7.61 3.73 -15.19
N PHE A 104 -7.01 2.71 -14.62
CA PHE A 104 -5.58 2.69 -14.33
C PHE A 104 -5.04 1.26 -14.41
N GLU A 105 -3.77 1.15 -14.71
CA GLU A 105 -3.04 -0.12 -14.73
C GLU A 105 -1.94 -0.08 -13.69
N ILE A 106 -1.90 -1.09 -12.83
CA ILE A 106 -0.84 -1.27 -11.83
C ILE A 106 0.18 -2.29 -12.32
N MET A 107 1.43 -2.10 -11.95
CA MET A 107 2.50 -3.09 -12.12
C MET A 107 3.16 -3.34 -10.77
N THR A 108 3.55 -4.58 -10.51
CA THR A 108 4.09 -5.00 -9.21
C THR A 108 5.56 -5.40 -9.29
N ASN A 109 6.22 -5.50 -8.13
CA ASN A 109 7.58 -6.05 -8.03
C ASN A 109 7.65 -7.53 -8.44
N TYR A 110 6.53 -8.27 -8.46
CA TYR A 110 6.42 -9.64 -8.95
C TYR A 110 6.17 -9.72 -10.47
N LYS A 111 6.30 -8.58 -11.17
CA LYS A 111 6.09 -8.45 -12.62
C LYS A 111 4.66 -8.81 -13.06
N ARG A 112 3.70 -8.76 -12.15
CA ARG A 112 2.29 -8.85 -12.49
C ARG A 112 1.78 -7.47 -12.89
N SER A 113 0.88 -7.42 -13.84
CA SER A 113 0.14 -6.22 -14.17
C SER A 113 -1.35 -6.49 -14.17
N TYR A 114 -2.13 -5.50 -13.78
CA TYR A 114 -3.58 -5.58 -13.80
C TYR A 114 -4.19 -4.22 -14.11
N ARG A 115 -5.18 -4.22 -15.00
CA ARG A 115 -5.89 -3.03 -15.43
C ARG A 115 -7.28 -2.98 -14.87
N PHE A 116 -7.61 -1.85 -14.26
CA PHE A 116 -8.94 -1.51 -13.79
C PHE A 116 -9.56 -0.48 -14.73
N GLY A 117 -10.84 -0.66 -15.03
CA GLY A 117 -11.56 0.25 -15.92
C GLY A 117 -11.23 0.04 -17.40
N ILE A 118 -11.25 1.12 -18.14
CA ILE A 118 -11.05 1.13 -19.61
C ILE A 118 -9.80 1.94 -19.97
N ASP A 119 -9.11 1.53 -21.03
CA ASP A 119 -7.84 2.12 -21.48
C ASP A 119 -8.03 3.21 -22.55
N THR A 120 -9.10 3.98 -22.41
CA THR A 120 -9.41 5.05 -23.36
C THR A 120 -9.01 6.43 -22.83
N GLY A 121 -8.59 7.30 -23.72
CA GLY A 121 -8.22 8.67 -23.40
C GLY A 121 -6.73 8.89 -23.34
N GLU A 122 -6.32 9.92 -22.61
CA GLU A 122 -4.92 10.24 -22.37
C GLU A 122 -4.27 9.20 -21.45
N LYS A 123 -3.11 8.70 -21.86
CA LYS A 123 -2.29 7.79 -21.08
C LYS A 123 -1.22 8.58 -20.34
N ILE A 124 -1.27 8.55 -19.01
CA ILE A 124 -0.31 9.23 -18.15
C ILE A 124 0.55 8.19 -17.44
N MET A 125 1.85 8.26 -17.66
CA MET A 125 2.86 7.49 -16.93
C MET A 125 3.47 8.37 -15.85
N LEU A 126 3.52 7.88 -14.62
CA LEU A 126 4.05 8.66 -13.51
C LEU A 126 5.57 8.58 -13.48
N ASN A 127 6.23 9.71 -13.66
CA ASN A 127 7.70 9.80 -13.70
C ASN A 127 8.35 9.35 -12.38
N GLU A 128 7.67 9.55 -11.25
CA GLU A 128 8.10 9.15 -9.91
C GLU A 128 8.39 7.65 -9.81
N PHE A 129 7.74 6.84 -10.65
CA PHE A 129 7.88 5.38 -10.64
C PHE A 129 8.72 4.82 -11.79
N SER A 130 9.10 5.65 -12.77
CA SER A 130 9.85 5.20 -13.95
C SER A 130 11.18 4.50 -13.64
N SER A 131 11.80 4.84 -12.50
CA SER A 131 13.09 4.29 -12.09
C SER A 131 13.01 3.09 -11.13
N ASN A 132 11.81 2.57 -10.83
CA ASN A 132 11.58 1.52 -9.82
C ASN A 132 12.16 1.83 -8.42
N LYS A 133 12.43 3.10 -8.12
CA LYS A 133 13.00 3.52 -6.84
C LYS A 133 11.95 3.76 -5.77
N ASN A 134 10.71 3.95 -6.18
CA ASN A 134 9.60 4.29 -5.30
C ASN A 134 8.60 3.14 -5.24
N LEU A 135 7.91 3.04 -4.09
CA LEU A 135 6.86 2.07 -3.82
C LEU A 135 5.59 2.83 -3.48
N ILE A 136 4.48 2.42 -4.07
CA ILE A 136 3.18 2.97 -3.73
C ILE A 136 2.70 2.28 -2.46
N ILE A 137 2.33 3.08 -1.47
CA ILE A 137 1.91 2.62 -0.15
C ILE A 137 0.47 2.98 0.16
N GLY A 138 -0.11 3.94 -0.55
CA GLY A 138 -1.48 4.40 -0.32
C GLY A 138 -2.05 5.17 -1.48
N PHE A 139 -3.32 5.51 -1.34
CA PHE A 139 -4.11 6.21 -2.35
C PHE A 139 -4.85 7.38 -1.71
N TYR A 140 -5.13 8.37 -2.52
CA TYR A 140 -6.17 9.35 -2.26
C TYR A 140 -7.00 9.57 -3.53
N LEU A 141 -8.26 9.90 -3.37
CA LEU A 141 -9.15 10.08 -4.51
C LEU A 141 -10.22 11.14 -4.27
N LYS A 142 -10.74 11.64 -5.35
CA LYS A 142 -11.91 12.51 -5.38
C LYS A 142 -13.06 11.73 -6.01
N TYR A 143 -14.19 11.82 -5.37
CA TYR A 143 -15.42 11.15 -5.78
C TYR A 143 -16.52 12.16 -5.98
N ASP A 144 -17.21 12.04 -7.08
CA ASP A 144 -18.43 12.80 -7.40
C ASP A 144 -19.60 11.82 -7.52
N LYS A 145 -20.72 12.14 -6.90
CA LYS A 145 -21.90 11.26 -6.88
C LYS A 145 -22.46 10.93 -8.27
N ASN A 146 -22.28 11.81 -9.23
CA ASN A 146 -22.82 11.68 -10.58
C ASN A 146 -21.85 11.00 -11.54
N SER A 147 -20.54 11.26 -11.39
CA SER A 147 -19.50 10.82 -12.32
C SER A 147 -18.60 9.71 -11.78
N GLY A 148 -18.75 9.35 -10.51
CA GLY A 148 -17.94 8.31 -9.88
C GLY A 148 -16.59 8.82 -9.39
N VAL A 149 -15.51 8.04 -9.55
CA VAL A 149 -14.16 8.46 -9.19
C VAL A 149 -13.67 9.48 -10.21
N SER A 150 -13.64 10.73 -9.80
CA SER A 150 -13.29 11.85 -10.68
C SER A 150 -11.79 12.09 -10.80
N ALA A 151 -11.04 11.80 -9.74
CA ALA A 151 -9.59 11.89 -9.75
C ALA A 151 -8.95 10.93 -8.74
N ILE A 152 -7.70 10.55 -9.00
CA ILE A 152 -6.90 9.63 -8.18
C ILE A 152 -5.47 10.12 -8.04
N GLY A 153 -4.88 9.94 -6.87
CA GLY A 153 -3.48 10.17 -6.61
C GLY A 153 -2.93 9.12 -5.66
N PHE A 154 -1.62 9.15 -5.40
CA PHE A 154 -0.92 8.07 -4.74
C PHE A 154 0.06 8.60 -3.71
N TYR A 155 0.16 7.88 -2.60
CA TYR A 155 1.22 8.03 -1.63
C TYR A 155 2.33 7.05 -1.91
N TYR A 156 3.56 7.52 -1.88
CA TYR A 156 4.71 6.69 -2.16
C TYR A 156 5.89 6.99 -1.23
N ILE A 157 6.78 6.02 -1.16
CA ILE A 157 8.01 6.10 -0.38
C ILE A 157 9.18 5.59 -1.21
N ASN A 158 10.36 6.16 -0.99
CA ASN A 158 11.56 5.63 -1.60
C ASN A 158 11.89 4.23 -1.06
N LYS A 159 12.11 3.27 -1.96
CA LYS A 159 12.36 1.86 -1.63
C LYS A 159 13.54 1.69 -0.66
N LYS A 160 14.62 2.47 -0.83
CA LYS A 160 15.77 2.40 0.08
C LYS A 160 15.42 2.91 1.47
N VAL A 161 14.63 4.00 1.55
CA VAL A 161 14.16 4.54 2.84
C VAL A 161 13.27 3.53 3.53
N TYR A 162 12.34 2.92 2.80
CA TYR A 162 11.44 1.88 3.31
C TYR A 162 12.22 0.66 3.84
N SER A 163 13.15 0.12 3.04
CA SER A 163 14.01 -1.00 3.46
C SER A 163 14.85 -0.63 4.68
N SER A 164 15.42 0.57 4.72
CA SER A 164 16.18 1.07 5.87
C SER A 164 15.33 1.18 7.14
N PHE A 165 14.06 1.60 6.99
CA PHE A 165 13.12 1.66 8.12
C PHE A 165 12.84 0.27 8.68
N LEU A 166 12.52 -0.70 7.83
CA LEU A 166 12.32 -2.09 8.25
C LEU A 166 13.56 -2.62 8.98
N CYS A 167 14.76 -2.40 8.41
CA CYS A 167 15.99 -2.82 9.03
C CYS A 167 16.21 -2.20 10.42
N ARG A 168 15.94 -0.89 10.57
CA ARG A 168 16.07 -0.21 11.88
C ARG A 168 15.11 -0.79 12.91
N GLY A 169 13.89 -1.10 12.52
CA GLY A 169 12.92 -1.78 13.37
C GLY A 169 13.42 -3.14 13.85
N PHE A 170 14.00 -3.95 12.96
CA PHE A 170 14.63 -5.22 13.29
C PHE A 170 15.82 -5.05 14.25
N PHE A 171 16.71 -4.09 14.00
CA PHE A 171 17.86 -3.84 14.89
C PHE A 171 17.42 -3.34 16.26
N TYR A 172 16.40 -2.49 16.32
CA TYR A 172 15.83 -2.02 17.58
C TYR A 172 15.24 -3.18 18.38
N LEU A 173 14.41 -4.02 17.76
CA LEU A 173 13.84 -5.21 18.42
C LEU A 173 14.94 -6.15 18.90
N ARG A 174 15.95 -6.39 18.07
CA ARG A 174 17.12 -7.21 18.45
C ARG A 174 17.88 -6.64 19.66
N ALA A 175 18.05 -5.31 19.72
CA ALA A 175 18.69 -4.67 20.86
C ALA A 175 17.85 -4.83 22.14
N LYS A 176 16.53 -4.67 22.02
CA LYS A 176 15.57 -4.89 23.14
C LYS A 176 15.56 -6.33 23.63
N LEU A 177 15.65 -7.32 22.75
CA LEU A 177 15.71 -8.74 23.12
C LEU A 177 16.99 -9.14 23.87
N LYS A 178 18.03 -8.30 23.87
CA LYS A 178 19.20 -8.48 24.75
C LYS A 178 18.92 -8.13 26.19
N ASP A 179 17.94 -7.25 26.45
CA ASP A 179 17.47 -6.97 27.79
C ASP A 179 16.73 -8.19 28.34
N LYS A 180 17.20 -8.71 29.46
CA LYS A 180 16.65 -9.91 30.08
C LYS A 180 15.18 -9.73 30.47
N ASN A 181 14.84 -8.58 31.08
CA ASN A 181 13.49 -8.32 31.55
C ASN A 181 12.50 -8.21 30.38
N TYR A 182 12.91 -7.55 29.31
CA TYR A 182 12.11 -7.44 28.09
C TYR A 182 11.87 -8.80 27.44
N ARG A 183 12.93 -9.61 27.30
CA ARG A 183 12.87 -10.97 26.76
C ARG A 183 11.99 -11.89 27.60
N ASP A 184 12.12 -11.86 28.92
CA ASP A 184 11.34 -12.70 29.83
C ASP A 184 9.86 -12.30 29.79
N ASN A 185 9.56 -11.01 29.65
CA ASN A 185 8.19 -10.54 29.45
C ASN A 185 7.60 -11.00 28.11
N ILE A 186 8.35 -10.94 27.03
CA ILE A 186 7.90 -11.47 25.72
C ILE A 186 7.68 -12.99 25.84
N ASN A 187 8.61 -13.74 26.39
CA ASN A 187 8.51 -15.19 26.51
C ASN A 187 7.26 -15.62 27.31
N LYS A 188 6.92 -14.89 28.39
CA LYS A 188 5.70 -15.15 29.17
C LYS A 188 4.42 -14.91 28.37
N ASN A 189 4.48 -14.01 27.39
CA ASN A 189 3.31 -13.62 26.60
C ASN A 189 3.34 -14.15 25.16
N ILE A 190 4.38 -14.92 24.78
CA ILE A 190 4.61 -15.34 23.39
C ILE A 190 3.44 -16.12 22.79
N ALA A 191 2.68 -16.84 23.62
CA ALA A 191 1.49 -17.55 23.17
C ALA A 191 0.36 -16.62 22.66
N LYS A 192 0.37 -15.35 23.08
CA LYS A 192 -0.61 -14.33 22.69
C LYS A 192 -0.25 -13.63 21.38
N TYR A 193 1.01 -13.78 20.92
CA TYR A 193 1.47 -13.15 19.68
C TYR A 193 1.15 -14.05 18.48
N ASP A 194 0.89 -13.43 17.37
CA ASP A 194 0.70 -14.08 16.08
C ASP A 194 1.98 -14.81 15.62
N TYR A 195 1.80 -15.79 14.72
CA TYR A 195 2.89 -16.60 14.18
C TYR A 195 4.03 -15.76 13.60
N ASP A 196 3.68 -14.74 12.83
CA ASP A 196 4.66 -13.87 12.15
C ASP A 196 5.48 -13.03 13.15
N TYR A 197 4.86 -12.58 14.23
CA TYR A 197 5.57 -11.87 15.29
C TYR A 197 6.52 -12.79 16.07
N LYS A 198 6.12 -14.05 16.30
CA LYS A 198 6.99 -15.07 16.87
C LYS A 198 8.19 -15.37 15.98
N ALA A 199 7.95 -15.49 14.65
CA ALA A 199 9.01 -15.70 13.68
C ALA A 199 10.00 -14.53 13.66
N LEU A 200 9.49 -13.29 13.73
CA LEU A 200 10.30 -12.07 13.83
C LEU A 200 11.18 -12.04 15.09
N ILE A 201 10.60 -12.36 16.26
CA ILE A 201 11.33 -12.42 17.52
C ILE A 201 12.45 -13.46 17.42
N ASN A 202 12.15 -14.66 16.89
CA ASN A 202 13.11 -15.73 16.72
C ASN A 202 14.24 -15.32 15.75
N ALA A 203 13.90 -14.68 14.62
CA ALA A 203 14.90 -14.15 13.67
C ALA A 203 15.83 -13.11 14.33
N CYS A 204 15.28 -12.21 15.14
CA CYS A 204 16.06 -11.21 15.88
C CYS A 204 16.97 -11.81 16.97
N ALA A 205 16.63 -12.99 17.49
CA ALA A 205 17.41 -13.71 18.48
C ALA A 205 18.61 -14.49 17.88
N LEU A 206 18.68 -14.65 16.55
CA LEU A 206 19.76 -15.37 15.86
C LEU A 206 21.14 -14.75 16.11
N PRO A 207 22.23 -15.52 15.99
CA PRO A 207 23.59 -14.99 16.01
C PRO A 207 23.80 -13.87 14.99
N LYS A 208 24.68 -12.90 15.31
CA LYS A 208 24.89 -11.69 14.50
C LYS A 208 25.22 -12.00 13.02
N ASN A 209 26.04 -13.00 12.78
CA ASN A 209 26.45 -13.43 11.44
C ASN A 209 25.26 -13.97 10.63
N VAL A 210 24.42 -14.83 11.22
CA VAL A 210 23.24 -15.40 10.59
C VAL A 210 22.21 -14.31 10.34
N PHE A 211 21.92 -13.46 11.33
CA PHE A 211 21.05 -12.32 11.20
C PHE A 211 21.47 -11.38 10.07
N SER A 212 22.78 -11.08 9.96
CA SER A 212 23.33 -10.22 8.91
C SER A 212 23.16 -10.81 7.50
N VAL A 213 23.24 -12.14 7.36
CA VAL A 213 22.98 -12.81 6.08
C VAL A 213 21.51 -12.68 5.70
N ILE A 214 20.59 -12.97 6.62
CA ILE A 214 19.13 -12.82 6.38
C ILE A 214 18.81 -11.39 5.98
N MET A 215 19.37 -10.39 6.68
CA MET A 215 19.12 -8.99 6.37
C MET A 215 19.62 -8.58 4.98
N LYS A 216 20.72 -9.15 4.49
CA LYS A 216 21.19 -8.94 3.11
C LYS A 216 20.16 -9.44 2.07
N TYR A 217 19.53 -10.57 2.30
CA TYR A 217 18.50 -11.11 1.39
C TYR A 217 17.18 -10.32 1.43
N LEU A 218 16.85 -9.71 2.58
CA LEU A 218 15.63 -8.92 2.72
C LEU A 218 15.74 -7.49 2.12
N ILE A 219 16.97 -7.01 1.89
CA ILE A 219 17.25 -5.63 1.44
C ILE A 219 17.52 -5.56 -0.07
N ASN A 220 17.93 -6.64 -0.69
CA ASN A 220 18.17 -6.75 -2.12
C ASN A 220 16.89 -7.12 -2.88
#